data_b08ffc9f388a3878e75498a5dd748b36
#
_entry.id   b08ffc9f388a3878e75498a5dd748b36
#
_cell.length_a   1.000
_cell.length_b   1.000
_cell.length_c   1.000
_cell.angle_alpha   90.00
_cell.angle_beta   90.00
_cell.angle_gamma   90.00
#
_symmetry.space_group_name_H-M   'P 1'
#
loop_
_entity.id
_entity.type
_entity.pdbx_description
1 polymer ?
#
loop_
_entity_poly.entity_id
_entity_poly.type
_entity_poly.pdbx_seq_one_letter_code
_entity_poly.pdbx_strand_id
1 'polypeptide(L)'
;MTIFEWLIFFFVVQLIHGLGTWKLYIKSGYKGSLAFIPIYNAFILMKIINRPFWWVILLFLPIINLLIFPVIWVETARSFGKNSTADTIATVASFGFFIYLINYSSSSKYINERNLNPKTAFGEWLSSIIFAIILATLVHTYFIQPYIVPTGSLEKSILVGDFLFVSKFHYGARAPQTAVSFPMVHDTIVGTGLRSYLNKPQIPYFRLPGFQKIKRNEIVTFSWPADTVRKFFVREKGVKKPIDKKSNYVKRCVAVPSDTLEIINGIIHINGEESIMPYRAKPIFTYSAFNSKGVSASNLIKLGVSDIQRKFKIQDINQYKFEQIRPYLIAVTDNSPENFTVITKSKGIPYEIRLNSRISMVEITDTKTDLFLTKKEADLILESKVLDSLKRTFNEIKSYNTSYFPNDIRFNWNEDNFGPIVIPEKNNTIELNKNNLPIYKKIIREYEKNELTLDSDGIIRINNVETSSYTFKQDYYWMMGDNRYRSEDSRSWGFVPEDHIVGKPVFIWFSIDGINDGFKNWKIRWDRVFTTINLDGEPKSYRWYFLIGVLIVLIYSEIKKRRK
;
A
#
# COMPACT_ATOMS: atom_id res chain seq x y z
N MET A 1 3.28 -22.65 7.98
CA MET A 1 3.81 -23.34 9.19
C MET A 1 3.03 -22.85 10.38
N THR A 2 2.70 -23.75 11.29
CA THR A 2 2.11 -23.46 12.58
C THR A 2 3.15 -22.82 13.53
N ILE A 3 2.72 -22.22 14.63
CA ILE A 3 3.64 -21.71 15.66
C ILE A 3 4.54 -22.83 16.20
N PHE A 4 3.97 -24.03 16.38
CA PHE A 4 4.72 -25.19 16.87
C PHE A 4 5.82 -25.63 15.89
N GLU A 5 5.54 -25.68 14.58
CA GLU A 5 6.56 -25.99 13.56
C GLU A 5 7.66 -24.92 13.51
N TRP A 6 7.32 -23.64 13.72
CA TRP A 6 8.30 -22.57 13.83
C TRP A 6 9.18 -22.68 15.08
N LEU A 7 8.62 -23.12 16.20
CA LEU A 7 9.39 -23.39 17.42
C LEU A 7 10.37 -24.56 17.21
N ILE A 8 9.91 -25.65 16.60
CA ILE A 8 10.80 -26.78 16.25
C ILE A 8 11.93 -26.29 15.34
N PHE A 9 11.59 -25.57 14.27
CA PHE A 9 12.59 -24.99 13.37
C PHE A 9 13.61 -24.12 14.10
N PHE A 10 13.15 -23.26 15.00
CA PHE A 10 14.02 -22.41 15.82
C PHE A 10 15.00 -23.24 16.64
N PHE A 11 14.54 -24.26 17.37
CA PHE A 11 15.41 -25.11 18.19
C PHE A 11 16.39 -25.93 17.35
N VAL A 12 15.96 -26.41 16.19
CA VAL A 12 16.88 -27.09 15.23
C VAL A 12 18.00 -26.15 14.77
N VAL A 13 17.65 -24.91 14.42
CA VAL A 13 18.65 -23.88 14.03
C VAL A 13 19.59 -23.58 15.19
N GLN A 14 19.08 -23.48 16.44
CA GLN A 14 19.91 -23.27 17.63
C GLN A 14 20.89 -24.42 17.88
N LEU A 15 20.44 -25.65 17.68
CA LEU A 15 21.31 -26.83 17.80
C LEU A 15 22.41 -26.83 16.73
N ILE A 16 22.05 -26.55 15.47
CA ILE A 16 23.00 -26.40 14.37
C ILE A 16 24.02 -25.32 14.69
N HIS A 17 23.57 -24.15 15.15
CA HIS A 17 24.46 -23.07 15.56
C HIS A 17 25.40 -23.48 16.70
N GLY A 18 24.86 -24.11 17.73
CA GLY A 18 25.64 -24.59 18.88
C GLY A 18 26.74 -25.56 18.45
N LEU A 19 26.39 -26.58 17.67
CA LEU A 19 27.34 -27.56 17.14
C LEU A 19 28.44 -26.93 16.25
N GLY A 20 28.06 -25.89 15.49
CA GLY A 20 28.97 -25.18 14.59
C GLY A 20 29.88 -24.16 15.28
N THR A 21 29.63 -23.78 16.54
CA THR A 21 30.31 -22.65 17.17
C THR A 21 30.89 -22.91 18.57
N TRP A 22 30.48 -23.97 19.27
CA TRP A 22 30.83 -24.15 20.70
C TRP A 22 32.36 -24.15 20.99
N LYS A 23 33.19 -24.69 20.08
CA LYS A 23 34.65 -24.60 20.25
C LYS A 23 35.20 -23.20 19.99
N LEU A 24 34.53 -22.42 19.13
CA LEU A 24 34.86 -20.99 18.91
C LEU A 24 34.62 -20.17 20.19
N TYR A 25 33.55 -20.48 20.95
CA TYR A 25 33.30 -19.86 22.25
C TYR A 25 34.44 -20.19 23.24
N ILE A 26 34.88 -21.48 23.28
CA ILE A 26 36.02 -21.88 24.13
C ILE A 26 37.29 -21.13 23.72
N LYS A 27 37.60 -21.08 22.43
CA LYS A 27 38.76 -20.37 21.88
C LYS A 27 38.76 -18.87 22.19
N SER A 28 37.58 -18.30 22.44
CA SER A 28 37.38 -16.88 22.80
C SER A 28 37.30 -16.66 24.30
N GLY A 29 37.55 -17.68 25.14
CA GLY A 29 37.53 -17.56 26.59
C GLY A 29 36.15 -17.73 27.27
N TYR A 30 35.13 -18.16 26.52
CA TYR A 30 33.80 -18.43 27.07
C TYR A 30 33.57 -19.94 27.25
N LYS A 31 32.57 -20.30 28.09
CA LYS A 31 32.17 -21.71 28.22
C LYS A 31 31.46 -22.17 26.95
N GLY A 32 31.86 -23.35 26.42
CA GLY A 32 31.25 -23.89 25.19
C GLY A 32 29.74 -24.17 25.28
N SER A 33 29.24 -24.47 26.50
CA SER A 33 27.81 -24.67 26.74
C SER A 33 26.96 -23.43 26.43
N LEU A 34 27.54 -22.22 26.47
CA LEU A 34 26.83 -20.98 26.17
C LEU A 34 26.41 -20.90 24.69
N ALA A 35 27.06 -21.62 23.79
CA ALA A 35 26.68 -21.70 22.38
C ALA A 35 25.31 -22.39 22.17
N PHE A 36 24.84 -23.17 23.13
CA PHE A 36 23.59 -23.92 23.07
C PHE A 36 22.43 -23.25 23.80
N ILE A 37 22.65 -22.15 24.52
CA ILE A 37 21.58 -21.40 25.20
C ILE A 37 20.94 -20.46 24.21
N PRO A 38 19.68 -20.73 23.79
CA PRO A 38 18.99 -19.90 22.80
C PRO A 38 18.95 -18.41 23.18
N ILE A 39 19.09 -17.54 22.18
CA ILE A 39 19.13 -16.09 22.33
C ILE A 39 20.41 -15.60 23.03
N TYR A 40 20.76 -16.18 24.20
CA TYR A 40 21.96 -15.79 24.94
C TYR A 40 23.24 -16.06 24.15
N ASN A 41 23.27 -17.15 23.39
CA ASN A 41 24.35 -17.45 22.46
C ASN A 41 24.61 -16.29 21.48
N ALA A 42 23.55 -15.67 20.94
CA ALA A 42 23.71 -14.54 20.03
C ALA A 42 24.36 -13.33 20.72
N PHE A 43 24.01 -13.02 21.98
CA PHE A 43 24.66 -11.96 22.74
C PHE A 43 26.15 -12.21 22.96
N ILE A 44 26.53 -13.46 23.29
CA ILE A 44 27.95 -13.83 23.43
C ILE A 44 28.65 -13.78 22.07
N LEU A 45 27.98 -14.23 20.99
CA LEU A 45 28.55 -14.13 19.64
C LEU A 45 28.84 -12.68 19.25
N MET A 46 27.94 -11.73 19.56
CA MET A 46 28.20 -10.31 19.28
C MET A 46 29.45 -9.80 20.02
N LYS A 47 29.68 -10.25 21.25
CA LYS A 47 30.92 -9.94 21.99
C LYS A 47 32.15 -10.55 21.30
N ILE A 48 32.08 -11.81 20.89
CA ILE A 48 33.18 -12.50 20.18
C ILE A 48 33.55 -11.78 18.88
N ILE A 49 32.57 -11.30 18.11
CA ILE A 49 32.81 -10.62 16.84
C ILE A 49 33.02 -9.11 16.97
N ASN A 50 33.06 -8.57 18.18
CA ASN A 50 33.20 -7.13 18.50
C ASN A 50 32.13 -6.25 17.82
N ARG A 51 30.87 -6.72 17.85
CA ARG A 51 29.73 -5.98 17.30
C ARG A 51 28.74 -5.59 18.40
N PRO A 52 27.95 -4.50 18.22
CA PRO A 52 26.99 -4.04 19.21
C PRO A 52 25.94 -5.11 19.54
N PHE A 53 25.59 -5.25 20.80
CA PHE A 53 24.60 -6.24 21.26
C PHE A 53 23.20 -6.08 20.64
N TRP A 54 22.81 -4.87 20.24
CA TRP A 54 21.51 -4.61 19.60
C TRP A 54 21.36 -5.30 18.22
N TRP A 55 22.46 -5.75 17.59
CA TRP A 55 22.39 -6.57 16.38
C TRP A 55 21.61 -7.88 16.60
N VAL A 56 21.53 -8.34 17.83
CA VAL A 56 20.74 -9.54 18.18
C VAL A 56 19.27 -9.34 17.75
N ILE A 57 18.71 -8.13 17.88
CA ILE A 57 17.34 -7.84 17.45
C ILE A 57 17.16 -8.07 15.96
N LEU A 58 18.15 -7.71 15.14
CA LEU A 58 18.09 -7.86 13.69
C LEU A 58 18.00 -9.32 13.23
N LEU A 59 18.52 -10.26 14.04
CA LEU A 59 18.45 -11.71 13.75
C LEU A 59 17.02 -12.25 13.81
N PHE A 60 16.14 -11.59 14.58
CA PHE A 60 14.76 -12.02 14.78
C PHE A 60 13.75 -11.23 13.94
N LEU A 61 14.19 -10.17 13.23
CA LEU A 61 13.32 -9.40 12.36
C LEU A 61 13.22 -10.07 10.98
N PRO A 62 12.02 -10.51 10.52
CA PRO A 62 11.81 -11.08 9.21
C PRO A 62 12.35 -10.17 8.08
N ILE A 63 12.90 -10.78 7.04
CA ILE A 63 13.60 -10.17 5.90
C ILE A 63 14.96 -9.58 6.30
N ILE A 64 15.06 -8.85 7.42
CA ILE A 64 16.33 -8.29 7.91
C ILE A 64 17.30 -9.41 8.27
N ASN A 65 16.80 -10.47 8.89
CA ASN A 65 17.60 -11.65 9.24
C ASN A 65 18.31 -12.26 8.02
N LEU A 66 17.66 -12.30 6.86
CA LEU A 66 18.27 -12.83 5.63
C LEU A 66 19.49 -12.00 5.18
N LEU A 67 19.50 -10.71 5.50
CA LEU A 67 20.60 -9.80 5.16
C LEU A 67 21.71 -9.81 6.21
N ILE A 68 21.37 -9.93 7.49
CA ILE A 68 22.33 -9.81 8.58
C ILE A 68 23.08 -11.13 8.88
N PHE A 69 22.46 -12.30 8.64
CA PHE A 69 23.12 -13.58 8.84
C PHE A 69 24.42 -13.72 8.04
N PRO A 70 24.46 -13.46 6.71
CA PRO A 70 25.72 -13.49 5.96
C PRO A 70 26.81 -12.58 6.54
N VAL A 71 26.43 -11.39 7.02
CA VAL A 71 27.36 -10.46 7.66
C VAL A 71 27.95 -11.06 8.94
N ILE A 72 27.10 -11.63 9.79
CA ILE A 72 27.54 -12.26 11.06
C ILE A 72 28.44 -13.48 10.80
N TRP A 73 28.11 -14.30 9.80
CA TRP A 73 28.96 -15.44 9.43
C TRP A 73 30.35 -14.99 9.00
N VAL A 74 30.46 -13.99 8.13
CA VAL A 74 31.72 -13.43 7.67
C VAL A 74 32.50 -12.80 8.83
N GLU A 75 31.84 -12.04 9.70
CA GLU A 75 32.46 -11.46 10.89
C GLU A 75 32.98 -12.53 11.85
N THR A 76 32.23 -13.64 12.00
CA THR A 76 32.67 -14.80 12.80
C THR A 76 33.91 -15.41 12.20
N ALA A 77 33.92 -15.72 10.89
CA ALA A 77 35.10 -16.31 10.23
C ALA A 77 36.34 -15.42 10.37
N ARG A 78 36.17 -14.09 10.19
CA ARG A 78 37.24 -13.10 10.33
C ARG A 78 37.81 -13.00 11.75
N SER A 79 36.97 -13.19 12.78
CA SER A 79 37.39 -13.20 14.18
C SER A 79 38.30 -14.38 14.52
N PHE A 80 38.34 -15.39 13.65
CA PHE A 80 39.20 -16.57 13.76
C PHE A 80 40.26 -16.68 12.64
N GLY A 81 40.67 -15.54 12.09
CA GLY A 81 41.80 -15.43 11.15
C GLY A 81 41.48 -15.72 9.68
N LYS A 82 40.21 -15.99 9.33
CA LYS A 82 39.77 -16.24 7.95
C LYS A 82 39.38 -14.91 7.28
N ASN A 83 40.38 -14.23 6.69
CA ASN A 83 40.27 -12.84 6.22
C ASN A 83 40.39 -12.68 4.70
N SER A 84 40.61 -13.78 3.93
CA SER A 84 40.75 -13.71 2.49
C SER A 84 39.40 -13.52 1.79
N THR A 85 39.42 -13.08 0.54
CA THR A 85 38.22 -13.02 -0.33
C THR A 85 37.62 -14.41 -0.52
N ALA A 86 38.48 -15.44 -0.69
CA ALA A 86 38.06 -16.83 -0.80
C ALA A 86 37.36 -17.32 0.47
N ASP A 87 37.85 -16.99 1.67
CA ASP A 87 37.20 -17.32 2.93
C ASP A 87 35.80 -16.63 3.03
N THR A 88 35.70 -15.37 2.58
CA THR A 88 34.42 -14.63 2.56
C THR A 88 33.43 -15.31 1.62
N ILE A 89 33.83 -15.64 0.39
CA ILE A 89 32.98 -16.33 -0.59
C ILE A 89 32.60 -17.73 -0.06
N ALA A 90 33.53 -18.51 0.47
CA ALA A 90 33.25 -19.83 1.05
C ALA A 90 32.25 -19.74 2.20
N THR A 91 32.37 -18.74 3.06
CA THR A 91 31.44 -18.52 4.20
C THR A 91 30.02 -18.20 3.73
N VAL A 92 29.87 -17.30 2.76
CA VAL A 92 28.56 -16.90 2.25
C VAL A 92 27.95 -18.00 1.37
N ALA A 93 28.69 -18.56 0.44
CA ALA A 93 28.22 -19.60 -0.48
C ALA A 93 27.82 -20.90 0.23
N SER A 94 28.45 -21.20 1.37
CA SER A 94 28.11 -22.35 2.22
C SER A 94 26.94 -22.04 3.21
N PHE A 95 26.29 -20.89 3.12
CA PHE A 95 25.28 -20.48 4.11
C PHE A 95 25.76 -20.55 5.57
N GLY A 96 27.04 -20.20 5.81
CA GLY A 96 27.65 -20.21 7.13
C GLY A 96 28.22 -21.56 7.56
N PHE A 97 28.02 -22.66 6.82
CA PHE A 97 28.57 -23.98 7.19
C PHE A 97 30.09 -24.03 7.16
N PHE A 98 30.77 -23.13 6.45
CA PHE A 98 32.23 -22.97 6.52
C PHE A 98 32.73 -22.73 7.96
N ILE A 99 31.88 -22.14 8.85
CA ILE A 99 32.20 -21.93 10.26
C ILE A 99 32.46 -23.25 11.00
N TYR A 100 31.82 -24.37 10.59
CA TYR A 100 32.09 -25.68 11.15
C TYR A 100 33.56 -26.10 10.95
N LEU A 101 34.12 -25.88 9.78
CA LEU A 101 35.53 -26.15 9.51
C LEU A 101 36.44 -25.32 10.43
N ILE A 102 36.12 -24.07 10.64
CA ILE A 102 36.85 -23.16 11.55
C ILE A 102 36.70 -23.62 13.01
N ASN A 103 35.49 -24.02 13.41
CA ASN A 103 35.17 -24.47 14.77
C ASN A 103 36.02 -25.71 15.16
N TYR A 104 36.12 -26.68 14.28
CA TYR A 104 36.83 -27.94 14.55
C TYR A 104 38.32 -27.93 14.17
N SER A 105 38.79 -26.89 13.47
CA SER A 105 40.20 -26.73 13.14
C SER A 105 41.05 -26.39 14.36
N SER A 106 42.13 -27.11 14.59
CA SER A 106 43.12 -26.80 15.65
C SER A 106 43.94 -25.54 15.35
N SER A 107 44.09 -25.20 14.08
CA SER A 107 44.92 -24.07 13.63
C SER A 107 44.21 -22.71 13.75
N SER A 108 42.87 -22.67 13.91
CA SER A 108 42.13 -21.41 14.03
C SER A 108 42.31 -20.80 15.43
N LYS A 109 42.79 -19.56 15.47
CA LYS A 109 43.01 -18.79 16.72
C LYS A 109 42.09 -17.61 16.75
N TYR A 110 41.57 -17.29 17.93
CA TYR A 110 40.77 -16.10 18.17
C TYR A 110 41.62 -14.82 18.13
N ILE A 111 41.11 -13.79 17.44
CA ILE A 111 41.75 -12.46 17.34
C ILE A 111 40.87 -11.49 18.10
N ASN A 112 41.24 -11.16 19.34
CA ASN A 112 40.47 -10.31 20.23
C ASN A 112 40.35 -8.87 19.70
N GLU A 113 41.47 -8.27 19.28
CA GLU A 113 41.54 -6.90 18.78
C GLU A 113 41.78 -6.91 17.25
N ARG A 114 40.72 -7.22 16.50
CA ARG A 114 40.82 -7.14 15.05
C ARG A 114 40.36 -5.78 14.55
N ASN A 115 40.98 -5.32 13.48
CA ASN A 115 40.49 -4.14 12.76
C ASN A 115 39.16 -4.49 12.09
N LEU A 116 38.11 -3.73 12.42
CA LEU A 116 36.76 -3.89 11.88
C LEU A 116 36.56 -3.20 10.53
N ASN A 117 37.50 -2.32 10.15
CA ASN A 117 37.44 -1.62 8.88
C ASN A 117 37.91 -2.55 7.72
N PRO A 118 37.25 -2.47 6.57
CA PRO A 118 37.68 -3.19 5.38
C PRO A 118 39.10 -2.76 4.95
N LYS A 119 39.90 -3.74 4.48
CA LYS A 119 41.29 -3.48 4.07
C LYS A 119 41.42 -2.87 2.67
N THR A 120 40.37 -2.93 1.85
CA THR A 120 40.40 -2.45 0.46
C THR A 120 39.25 -1.46 0.23
N ALA A 121 39.46 -0.51 -0.70
CA ALA A 121 38.43 0.45 -1.11
C ALA A 121 37.15 -0.26 -1.61
N PHE A 122 37.30 -1.37 -2.35
CA PHE A 122 36.14 -2.19 -2.76
C PHE A 122 35.38 -2.77 -1.58
N GLY A 123 36.09 -3.28 -0.56
CA GLY A 123 35.49 -3.80 0.66
C GLY A 123 34.75 -2.72 1.45
N GLU A 124 35.29 -1.50 1.50
CA GLU A 124 34.65 -0.35 2.15
C GLU A 124 33.37 0.05 1.41
N TRP A 125 33.42 0.16 0.10
CA TRP A 125 32.27 0.43 -0.75
C TRP A 125 31.17 -0.64 -0.59
N LEU A 126 31.52 -1.93 -0.66
CA LEU A 126 30.60 -3.05 -0.49
C LEU A 126 29.96 -3.06 0.91
N SER A 127 30.76 -2.83 1.97
CA SER A 127 30.25 -2.75 3.35
C SER A 127 29.24 -1.61 3.52
N SER A 128 29.53 -0.44 2.93
CA SER A 128 28.64 0.73 2.95
C SER A 128 27.32 0.46 2.25
N ILE A 129 27.34 -0.22 1.09
CA ILE A 129 26.14 -0.61 0.36
C ILE A 129 25.32 -1.62 1.17
N ILE A 130 25.94 -2.67 1.72
CA ILE A 130 25.23 -3.67 2.55
C ILE A 130 24.57 -2.98 3.74
N PHE A 131 25.28 -2.09 4.44
CA PHE A 131 24.72 -1.32 5.53
C PHE A 131 23.53 -0.48 5.09
N ALA A 132 23.65 0.24 3.96
CA ALA A 132 22.57 1.05 3.41
C ALA A 132 21.34 0.21 3.05
N ILE A 133 21.52 -0.99 2.45
CA ILE A 133 20.44 -1.91 2.11
C ILE A 133 19.74 -2.43 3.38
N ILE A 134 20.49 -2.82 4.41
CA ILE A 134 19.91 -3.29 5.68
C ILE A 134 19.10 -2.17 6.34
N LEU A 135 19.66 -0.97 6.43
CA LEU A 135 19.01 0.20 7.03
C LEU A 135 17.76 0.60 6.24
N ALA A 136 17.87 0.69 4.91
CA ALA A 136 16.74 1.03 4.05
C ALA A 136 15.63 -0.03 4.16
N THR A 137 15.98 -1.32 4.18
CA THR A 137 15.01 -2.41 4.34
C THR A 137 14.32 -2.35 5.70
N LEU A 138 15.07 -2.05 6.77
CA LEU A 138 14.52 -1.90 8.12
C LEU A 138 13.52 -0.74 8.17
N VAL A 139 13.90 0.44 7.67
CA VAL A 139 13.03 1.62 7.64
C VAL A 139 11.80 1.37 6.79
N HIS A 140 11.98 0.84 5.57
CA HIS A 140 10.91 0.54 4.64
C HIS A 140 9.91 -0.51 5.18
N THR A 141 10.41 -1.52 5.88
CA THR A 141 9.57 -2.64 6.34
C THR A 141 8.80 -2.30 7.62
N TYR A 142 9.42 -1.59 8.56
CA TYR A 142 8.87 -1.42 9.91
C TYR A 142 8.48 0.00 10.29
N PHE A 143 8.96 1.02 9.56
CA PHE A 143 8.73 2.41 9.95
C PHE A 143 7.91 3.19 8.92
N ILE A 144 8.50 3.50 7.77
CA ILE A 144 7.90 4.36 6.75
C ILE A 144 8.14 3.77 5.37
N GLN A 145 7.07 3.65 4.61
CA GLN A 145 7.13 3.17 3.23
C GLN A 145 6.58 4.22 2.26
N PRO A 146 7.34 4.57 1.20
CA PRO A 146 6.82 5.44 0.14
C PRO A 146 5.85 4.66 -0.77
N TYR A 147 4.76 5.32 -1.17
CA TYR A 147 3.79 4.84 -2.15
C TYR A 147 3.47 5.93 -3.15
N ILE A 148 3.14 5.54 -4.35
CA ILE A 148 2.59 6.44 -5.37
C ILE A 148 1.10 6.17 -5.53
N VAL A 149 0.32 7.22 -5.77
CA VAL A 149 -1.11 7.15 -6.06
C VAL A 149 -1.32 7.04 -7.57
N PRO A 150 -1.72 5.87 -8.08
CA PRO A 150 -1.85 5.66 -9.53
C PRO A 150 -3.25 5.98 -10.06
N THR A 151 -4.27 6.03 -9.20
CA THR A 151 -5.70 6.13 -9.58
C THR A 151 -6.42 7.23 -8.81
N GLY A 152 -7.51 7.76 -9.41
CA GLY A 152 -8.29 8.87 -8.86
C GLY A 152 -9.41 8.48 -7.88
N SER A 153 -9.33 7.34 -7.19
CA SER A 153 -10.40 6.93 -6.25
C SER A 153 -10.53 7.81 -5.01
N LEU A 154 -9.50 8.61 -4.68
CA LEU A 154 -9.51 9.67 -3.66
C LEU A 154 -9.31 11.05 -4.29
N GLU A 155 -9.66 11.23 -5.57
CA GLU A 155 -9.47 12.47 -6.31
C GLU A 155 -9.98 13.68 -5.53
N LYS A 156 -9.30 14.82 -5.68
CA LYS A 156 -9.48 16.06 -4.92
C LYS A 156 -9.04 16.01 -3.45
N SER A 157 -9.05 14.86 -2.79
CA SER A 157 -8.44 14.66 -1.47
C SER A 157 -6.95 14.29 -1.60
N ILE A 158 -6.67 13.24 -2.37
CA ILE A 158 -5.32 12.83 -2.79
C ILE A 158 -5.33 12.67 -4.30
N LEU A 159 -4.35 13.26 -4.98
CA LEU A 159 -4.33 13.32 -6.44
C LEU A 159 -3.48 12.17 -7.03
N VAL A 160 -3.83 11.76 -8.25
CA VAL A 160 -2.97 10.90 -9.06
C VAL A 160 -1.59 11.55 -9.22
N GLY A 161 -0.53 10.79 -8.93
CA GLY A 161 0.84 11.30 -8.93
C GLY A 161 1.31 11.92 -7.61
N ASP A 162 0.52 11.84 -6.54
CA ASP A 162 1.00 12.11 -5.19
C ASP A 162 1.86 10.94 -4.69
N PHE A 163 3.01 11.24 -4.11
CA PHE A 163 3.90 10.30 -3.46
C PHE A 163 3.72 10.41 -1.95
N LEU A 164 3.20 9.35 -1.35
CA LEU A 164 2.81 9.31 0.04
C LEU A 164 3.89 8.67 0.90
N PHE A 165 4.18 9.22 2.07
CA PHE A 165 4.81 8.47 3.15
C PHE A 165 3.75 7.82 4.02
N VAL A 166 3.77 6.49 4.07
CA VAL A 166 2.89 5.68 4.89
C VAL A 166 3.64 5.24 6.15
N SER A 167 3.20 5.73 7.27
CA SER A 167 3.73 5.35 8.59
C SER A 167 3.11 4.03 9.03
N LYS A 168 3.97 3.07 9.35
CA LYS A 168 3.55 1.77 9.85
C LYS A 168 3.42 1.74 11.38
N PHE A 169 4.15 2.57 12.07
CA PHE A 169 4.15 2.58 13.54
C PHE A 169 2.91 3.23 14.15
N HIS A 170 2.14 4.05 13.42
CA HIS A 170 0.89 4.62 13.95
C HIS A 170 -0.09 3.52 14.37
N TYR A 171 -0.36 2.56 13.48
CA TYR A 171 -1.25 1.42 13.76
C TYR A 171 -0.52 0.17 14.22
N GLY A 172 0.82 0.27 14.39
CA GLY A 172 1.70 -0.86 14.65
C GLY A 172 2.17 -1.53 13.34
N ALA A 173 3.48 -1.71 13.22
CA ALA A 173 4.05 -2.34 12.04
C ALA A 173 3.64 -3.83 11.97
N ARG A 174 3.03 -4.23 10.86
CA ARG A 174 2.76 -5.64 10.54
C ARG A 174 4.09 -6.30 10.18
N ALA A 175 4.50 -7.33 10.92
CA ALA A 175 5.64 -8.15 10.54
C ALA A 175 5.38 -8.86 9.19
N PRO A 176 6.36 -8.92 8.28
CA PRO A 176 6.22 -9.67 7.04
C PRO A 176 5.89 -11.13 7.31
N GLN A 177 4.83 -11.63 6.67
CA GLN A 177 4.44 -13.04 6.78
C GLN A 177 5.24 -13.93 5.83
N THR A 178 5.73 -13.36 4.73
CA THR A 178 6.56 -14.07 3.76
C THR A 178 7.99 -14.16 4.27
N ALA A 179 8.39 -15.37 4.73
CA ALA A 179 9.70 -15.59 5.37
C ALA A 179 10.88 -15.36 4.40
N VAL A 180 10.71 -15.74 3.13
CA VAL A 180 11.74 -15.60 2.10
C VAL A 180 11.26 -14.66 1.03
N SER A 181 11.82 -13.45 1.01
CA SER A 181 11.47 -12.41 0.07
C SER A 181 12.67 -11.52 -0.25
N PHE A 182 12.73 -11.06 -1.50
CA PHE A 182 13.74 -10.08 -1.90
C PHE A 182 13.49 -8.74 -1.19
N PRO A 183 14.52 -8.12 -0.58
CA PRO A 183 14.36 -6.87 0.15
C PRO A 183 13.81 -5.75 -0.74
N MET A 184 12.88 -4.96 -0.22
CA MET A 184 12.26 -3.79 -0.88
C MET A 184 11.55 -4.08 -2.22
N VAL A 185 11.43 -5.34 -2.65
CA VAL A 185 10.69 -5.72 -3.85
C VAL A 185 9.36 -6.35 -3.44
N HIS A 186 8.25 -5.75 -3.93
CA HIS A 186 6.91 -6.15 -3.48
C HIS A 186 6.48 -7.50 -4.07
N ASP A 187 6.36 -7.62 -5.38
CA ASP A 187 5.81 -8.81 -6.05
C ASP A 187 6.78 -9.38 -7.09
N THR A 188 7.14 -8.61 -8.09
CA THR A 188 7.91 -9.07 -9.24
C THR A 188 9.23 -8.29 -9.35
N ILE A 189 10.34 -9.00 -9.64
CA ILE A 189 11.64 -8.37 -9.88
C ILE A 189 11.60 -7.67 -11.23
N VAL A 190 11.87 -6.37 -11.21
CA VAL A 190 11.82 -5.51 -12.40
C VAL A 190 12.75 -6.05 -13.50
N GLY A 191 12.24 -6.13 -14.71
CA GLY A 191 12.99 -6.59 -15.89
C GLY A 191 13.10 -8.11 -16.07
N THR A 192 12.74 -8.92 -15.05
CA THR A 192 12.88 -10.39 -15.15
C THR A 192 11.54 -11.13 -15.24
N GLY A 193 10.45 -10.52 -14.75
CA GLY A 193 9.15 -11.17 -14.62
C GLY A 193 9.08 -12.25 -13.52
N LEU A 194 10.19 -12.50 -12.80
CA LEU A 194 10.25 -13.49 -11.72
C LEU A 194 9.62 -12.94 -10.43
N ARG A 195 9.01 -13.82 -9.65
CA ARG A 195 8.52 -13.46 -8.32
C ARG A 195 9.68 -13.14 -7.37
N SER A 196 9.50 -12.11 -6.56
CA SER A 196 10.49 -11.70 -5.57
C SER A 196 10.43 -12.49 -4.26
N TYR A 197 9.56 -13.49 -4.16
CA TYR A 197 9.29 -14.21 -2.91
C TYR A 197 8.88 -15.66 -3.13
N LEU A 198 9.01 -16.45 -2.07
CA LEU A 198 8.47 -17.81 -2.00
C LEU A 198 7.14 -17.80 -1.23
N ASN A 199 6.13 -18.51 -1.74
CA ASN A 199 4.82 -18.62 -1.09
C ASN A 199 4.87 -19.34 0.27
N LYS A 200 5.86 -20.20 0.48
CA LYS A 200 6.10 -20.95 1.72
C LYS A 200 7.60 -20.95 2.03
N PRO A 201 8.00 -21.01 3.31
CA PRO A 201 7.15 -20.99 4.51
C PRO A 201 6.58 -19.59 4.78
N GLN A 202 5.47 -19.53 5.53
CA GLN A 202 4.89 -18.28 6.00
C GLN A 202 5.00 -18.19 7.52
N ILE A 203 5.31 -16.99 8.00
CA ILE A 203 5.34 -16.63 9.41
C ILE A 203 3.92 -16.34 9.87
N PRO A 204 3.49 -16.78 11.06
CA PRO A 204 2.21 -16.40 11.63
C PRO A 204 2.04 -14.88 11.70
N TYR A 205 0.80 -14.41 11.56
CA TYR A 205 0.50 -12.99 11.68
C TYR A 205 0.95 -12.44 13.04
N PHE A 206 1.71 -11.36 12.98
CA PHE A 206 2.11 -10.59 14.15
C PHE A 206 2.19 -9.11 13.80
N ARG A 207 1.67 -8.27 14.69
CA ARG A 207 1.73 -6.80 14.60
C ARG A 207 2.37 -6.23 15.85
N LEU A 208 3.33 -5.33 15.67
CA LEU A 208 3.91 -4.56 16.77
C LEU A 208 2.86 -3.60 17.35
N PRO A 209 2.96 -3.23 18.63
CA PRO A 209 2.09 -2.21 19.22
C PRO A 209 2.12 -0.91 18.41
N GLY A 210 0.95 -0.32 18.18
CA GLY A 210 0.79 0.98 17.54
C GLY A 210 0.56 2.10 18.55
N PHE A 211 0.74 3.35 18.11
CA PHE A 211 0.48 4.52 18.96
C PHE A 211 -1.00 4.90 19.01
N GLN A 212 -1.79 4.47 18.02
CA GLN A 212 -3.21 4.78 17.94
C GLN A 212 -3.99 3.67 17.23
N LYS A 213 -5.29 3.62 17.49
CA LYS A 213 -6.24 2.86 16.68
C LYS A 213 -6.66 3.67 15.46
N ILE A 214 -7.16 2.97 14.42
CA ILE A 214 -7.77 3.61 13.25
C ILE A 214 -9.04 4.32 13.70
N LYS A 215 -9.22 5.57 13.25
CA LYS A 215 -10.40 6.40 13.54
C LYS A 215 -11.25 6.56 12.27
N ARG A 216 -12.54 6.85 12.48
CA ARG A 216 -13.45 7.22 11.37
C ARG A 216 -12.87 8.38 10.58
N ASN A 217 -13.06 8.34 9.27
CA ASN A 217 -12.63 9.34 8.30
C ASN A 217 -11.11 9.48 8.10
N GLU A 218 -10.27 8.66 8.75
CA GLU A 218 -8.84 8.60 8.43
C GLU A 218 -8.59 7.91 7.08
N ILE A 219 -7.60 8.39 6.35
CA ILE A 219 -7.11 7.71 5.15
C ILE A 219 -6.15 6.60 5.58
N VAL A 220 -6.37 5.39 5.08
CA VAL A 220 -5.65 4.17 5.49
C VAL A 220 -5.10 3.46 4.25
N THR A 221 -3.87 2.97 4.37
CA THR A 221 -3.26 2.06 3.40
C THR A 221 -3.43 0.62 3.88
N PHE A 222 -3.89 -0.26 3.02
CA PHE A 222 -4.13 -1.67 3.32
C PHE A 222 -3.87 -2.56 2.11
N SER A 223 -3.59 -3.84 2.35
CA SER A 223 -3.49 -4.86 1.31
C SER A 223 -4.89 -5.19 0.79
N TRP A 224 -5.11 -5.14 -0.52
CA TRP A 224 -6.43 -5.34 -1.14
C TRP A 224 -6.99 -6.74 -0.86
N PRO A 225 -8.12 -6.88 -0.14
CA PRO A 225 -8.62 -8.19 0.28
C PRO A 225 -8.99 -9.11 -0.89
N ALA A 226 -9.49 -8.54 -1.97
CA ALA A 226 -9.93 -9.28 -3.15
C ALA A 226 -8.81 -9.53 -4.19
N ASP A 227 -7.53 -9.24 -3.87
CA ASP A 227 -6.41 -9.43 -4.80
C ASP A 227 -6.18 -10.91 -5.12
N THR A 228 -6.53 -11.29 -6.34
CA THR A 228 -6.34 -12.62 -6.91
C THR A 228 -5.58 -12.58 -8.24
N VAL A 229 -4.97 -11.46 -8.59
CA VAL A 229 -4.33 -11.23 -9.90
C VAL A 229 -2.83 -10.98 -9.77
N ARG A 230 -2.05 -11.36 -10.79
CA ARG A 230 -0.60 -11.11 -10.82
C ARG A 230 -0.26 -9.67 -11.19
N LYS A 231 -1.05 -9.08 -12.07
CA LYS A 231 -0.86 -7.70 -12.53
C LYS A 231 -2.12 -6.89 -12.27
N PHE A 232 -1.94 -5.63 -11.94
CA PHE A 232 -3.02 -4.68 -11.78
C PHE A 232 -3.85 -4.61 -13.07
N PHE A 233 -5.17 -4.61 -12.97
CA PHE A 233 -6.13 -4.62 -14.08
C PHE A 233 -6.15 -5.88 -14.97
N VAL A 234 -5.37 -6.91 -14.66
CA VAL A 234 -5.44 -8.21 -15.33
C VAL A 234 -6.18 -9.19 -14.43
N ARG A 235 -7.34 -9.67 -14.85
CA ARG A 235 -8.11 -10.69 -14.13
C ARG A 235 -7.55 -12.08 -14.47
N GLU A 236 -6.88 -12.69 -13.51
CA GLU A 236 -6.40 -14.07 -13.61
C GLU A 236 -7.11 -14.94 -12.57
N LYS A 237 -7.58 -16.13 -13.00
CA LYS A 237 -8.28 -17.06 -12.12
C LYS A 237 -7.30 -17.77 -11.18
N GLY A 238 -7.56 -17.71 -9.88
CA GLY A 238 -6.94 -18.62 -8.90
C GLY A 238 -5.56 -18.27 -8.35
N VAL A 239 -5.06 -17.05 -8.53
CA VAL A 239 -3.78 -16.64 -7.91
C VAL A 239 -3.99 -16.28 -6.45
N LYS A 240 -3.47 -17.13 -5.53
CA LYS A 240 -3.41 -16.82 -4.10
C LYS A 240 -2.08 -16.17 -3.77
N LYS A 241 -2.12 -14.94 -3.24
CA LYS A 241 -0.96 -14.20 -2.73
C LYS A 241 -0.94 -14.19 -1.20
N PRO A 242 0.23 -14.25 -0.57
CA PRO A 242 0.37 -13.88 0.85
C PRO A 242 -0.18 -12.46 1.08
N ILE A 243 -0.71 -12.17 2.28
CA ILE A 243 -1.35 -10.88 2.57
C ILE A 243 -0.36 -9.72 2.37
N ASP A 244 0.90 -9.88 2.78
CA ASP A 244 1.97 -8.89 2.63
C ASP A 244 2.49 -8.73 1.19
N LYS A 245 2.00 -9.55 0.24
CA LYS A 245 2.31 -9.49 -1.19
C LYS A 245 1.11 -9.11 -2.06
N LYS A 246 -0.04 -8.88 -1.47
CA LYS A 246 -1.21 -8.33 -2.15
C LYS A 246 -0.99 -6.86 -2.50
N SER A 247 -1.62 -6.40 -3.58
CA SER A 247 -1.61 -5.00 -4.01
C SER A 247 -2.11 -4.10 -2.89
N ASN A 248 -1.49 -2.94 -2.71
CA ASN A 248 -1.88 -2.01 -1.67
C ASN A 248 -2.84 -0.96 -2.21
N TYR A 249 -3.93 -0.74 -1.48
CA TYR A 249 -4.93 0.29 -1.74
C TYR A 249 -4.87 1.37 -0.67
N VAL A 250 -5.28 2.56 -1.05
CA VAL A 250 -5.46 3.71 -0.15
C VAL A 250 -6.90 4.16 -0.24
N LYS A 251 -7.62 4.15 0.88
CA LYS A 251 -9.04 4.55 0.98
C LYS A 251 -9.29 5.27 2.30
N ARG A 252 -10.46 5.87 2.43
CA ARG A 252 -10.94 6.44 3.68
C ARG A 252 -11.66 5.38 4.50
N CYS A 253 -11.28 5.22 5.77
CA CYS A 253 -11.99 4.39 6.73
C CYS A 253 -13.25 5.12 7.19
N VAL A 254 -14.41 4.78 6.64
CA VAL A 254 -15.67 5.46 6.94
C VAL A 254 -16.39 4.86 8.14
N ALA A 255 -16.14 3.59 8.44
CA ALA A 255 -16.66 2.92 9.63
C ALA A 255 -15.60 2.01 10.26
N VAL A 256 -15.58 1.98 11.58
CA VAL A 256 -14.65 1.22 12.44
C VAL A 256 -15.40 0.08 13.16
N PRO A 257 -14.70 -0.84 13.85
CA PRO A 257 -15.35 -1.92 14.61
C PRO A 257 -16.49 -1.43 15.50
N SER A 258 -17.57 -2.19 15.57
CA SER A 258 -18.84 -1.93 16.27
C SER A 258 -19.75 -0.85 15.67
N ASP A 259 -19.34 -0.16 14.60
CA ASP A 259 -20.20 0.78 13.90
C ASP A 259 -21.32 0.07 13.14
N THR A 260 -22.51 0.66 13.13
CA THR A 260 -23.57 0.34 12.16
C THR A 260 -23.48 1.33 11.01
N LEU A 261 -23.12 0.83 9.82
CA LEU A 261 -22.99 1.63 8.60
C LEU A 261 -24.25 1.53 7.76
N GLU A 262 -24.74 2.67 7.30
CA GLU A 262 -25.77 2.78 6.27
C GLU A 262 -25.43 3.88 5.27
N ILE A 263 -25.77 3.69 4.00
CA ILE A 263 -25.64 4.72 2.96
C ILE A 263 -27.04 5.00 2.41
N ILE A 264 -27.48 6.25 2.52
CA ILE A 264 -28.78 6.70 2.05
C ILE A 264 -28.55 7.81 1.01
N ASN A 265 -28.97 7.57 -0.22
CA ASN A 265 -28.74 8.50 -1.35
C ASN A 265 -27.27 8.94 -1.45
N GLY A 266 -26.32 8.01 -1.24
CA GLY A 266 -24.88 8.24 -1.28
C GLY A 266 -24.29 8.97 -0.08
N ILE A 267 -25.10 9.34 0.93
CA ILE A 267 -24.65 9.92 2.20
C ILE A 267 -24.43 8.81 3.22
N ILE A 268 -23.28 8.87 3.90
CA ILE A 268 -22.91 7.88 4.91
C ILE A 268 -23.57 8.23 6.23
N HIS A 269 -24.25 7.26 6.83
CA HIS A 269 -24.77 7.30 8.18
C HIS A 269 -24.04 6.28 9.04
N ILE A 270 -23.66 6.69 10.24
CA ILE A 270 -23.02 5.82 11.23
C ILE A 270 -23.85 5.86 12.51
N ASN A 271 -24.31 4.70 12.95
CA ASN A 271 -25.16 4.53 14.13
C ASN A 271 -26.46 5.37 14.03
N GLY A 272 -27.02 5.52 12.82
CA GLY A 272 -28.24 6.27 12.53
C GLY A 272 -28.04 7.77 12.26
N GLU A 273 -26.82 8.31 12.44
CA GLU A 273 -26.53 9.72 12.23
C GLU A 273 -25.68 9.96 10.97
N GLU A 274 -25.90 11.07 10.27
CA GLU A 274 -25.09 11.47 9.11
C GLU A 274 -23.63 11.70 9.55
N SER A 275 -22.70 11.05 8.86
CA SER A 275 -21.27 11.15 9.14
C SER A 275 -20.71 12.50 8.70
N ILE A 276 -20.21 13.28 9.64
CA ILE A 276 -19.54 14.56 9.36
C ILE A 276 -18.15 14.28 8.79
N MET A 277 -17.94 14.69 7.54
CA MET A 277 -16.66 14.53 6.86
C MET A 277 -15.68 15.64 7.27
N PRO A 278 -14.37 15.31 7.48
CA PRO A 278 -13.37 16.32 7.78
C PRO A 278 -13.18 17.29 6.59
N TYR A 279 -12.72 18.49 6.85
CA TYR A 279 -12.54 19.55 5.84
C TYR A 279 -11.77 19.11 4.59
N ARG A 280 -10.75 18.25 4.75
CA ARG A 280 -9.92 17.72 3.66
C ARG A 280 -10.55 16.58 2.89
N ALA A 281 -11.63 15.99 3.36
CA ALA A 281 -12.40 15.04 2.59
C ALA A 281 -13.17 15.79 1.49
N LYS A 282 -13.06 15.31 0.26
CA LYS A 282 -13.70 15.91 -0.92
C LYS A 282 -14.57 14.86 -1.62
N PRO A 283 -15.68 14.41 -1.00
CA PRO A 283 -16.57 13.45 -1.63
C PRO A 283 -17.06 13.98 -2.98
N ILE A 284 -16.93 13.17 -4.01
CA ILE A 284 -17.36 13.50 -5.36
C ILE A 284 -18.62 12.68 -5.68
N PHE A 285 -19.64 13.37 -6.16
CA PHE A 285 -20.92 12.80 -6.55
C PHE A 285 -21.24 13.13 -8.00
N THR A 286 -22.15 12.37 -8.59
CA THR A 286 -22.64 12.62 -9.95
C THR A 286 -23.79 13.64 -9.90
N TYR A 287 -23.72 14.61 -10.81
CA TYR A 287 -24.75 15.63 -11.01
C TYR A 287 -25.13 15.66 -12.48
N SER A 288 -26.42 15.65 -12.77
CA SER A 288 -26.95 15.91 -14.10
C SER A 288 -27.07 17.40 -14.31
N ALA A 289 -26.28 17.93 -15.24
CA ALA A 289 -26.25 19.34 -15.63
C ALA A 289 -27.09 19.55 -16.89
N PHE A 290 -27.89 20.59 -16.92
CA PHE A 290 -28.69 20.99 -18.08
C PHE A 290 -28.49 22.46 -18.39
N ASN A 291 -28.32 22.78 -19.68
CA ASN A 291 -28.39 24.14 -20.21
C ASN A 291 -28.95 24.09 -21.62
N SER A 292 -30.00 24.88 -21.87
CA SER A 292 -30.70 24.94 -23.17
C SER A 292 -29.82 25.38 -24.34
N LYS A 293 -28.77 26.17 -24.06
CA LYS A 293 -27.74 26.59 -25.04
C LYS A 293 -26.51 25.67 -25.11
N GLY A 294 -26.55 24.55 -24.39
CA GLY A 294 -25.44 23.60 -24.25
C GLY A 294 -24.56 23.89 -23.01
N VAL A 295 -24.11 22.81 -22.38
CA VAL A 295 -23.24 22.86 -21.20
C VAL A 295 -21.81 23.18 -21.62
N SER A 296 -21.36 24.42 -21.40
CA SER A 296 -20.03 24.89 -21.79
C SER A 296 -18.94 24.41 -20.81
N ALA A 297 -18.07 23.51 -21.26
CA ALA A 297 -16.92 23.06 -20.47
C ALA A 297 -15.99 24.23 -20.11
N SER A 298 -15.80 25.20 -21.02
CA SER A 298 -14.96 26.37 -20.77
C SER A 298 -15.46 27.22 -19.61
N ASN A 299 -16.78 27.41 -19.47
CA ASN A 299 -17.36 28.15 -18.34
C ASN A 299 -17.20 27.40 -17.02
N LEU A 300 -17.41 26.07 -17.03
CA LEU A 300 -17.23 25.23 -15.84
C LEU A 300 -15.77 25.19 -15.37
N ILE A 301 -14.80 25.14 -16.30
CA ILE A 301 -13.38 25.19 -15.97
C ILE A 301 -12.99 26.52 -15.31
N LYS A 302 -13.56 27.64 -15.76
CA LYS A 302 -13.36 28.98 -15.12
C LYS A 302 -13.88 29.01 -13.68
N LEU A 303 -14.89 28.21 -13.36
CA LEU A 303 -15.43 28.03 -12.01
C LEU A 303 -14.65 27.01 -11.17
N GLY A 304 -13.53 26.46 -11.71
CA GLY A 304 -12.66 25.55 -10.99
C GLY A 304 -12.99 24.06 -11.14
N VAL A 305 -13.94 23.71 -12.01
CA VAL A 305 -14.22 22.29 -12.30
C VAL A 305 -13.08 21.70 -13.10
N SER A 306 -12.31 20.81 -12.48
CA SER A 306 -11.11 20.21 -13.10
C SER A 306 -11.37 18.91 -13.85
N ASP A 307 -12.36 18.13 -13.42
CA ASP A 307 -12.68 16.83 -14.01
C ASP A 307 -13.88 16.92 -14.95
N ILE A 308 -13.66 17.56 -16.09
CA ILE A 308 -14.66 17.65 -17.17
C ILE A 308 -14.08 17.09 -18.46
N GLN A 309 -14.87 16.29 -19.15
CA GLN A 309 -14.55 15.83 -20.50
C GLN A 309 -15.06 16.83 -21.54
N ARG A 310 -14.25 17.07 -22.57
CA ARG A 310 -14.60 17.97 -23.68
C ARG A 310 -14.73 17.15 -24.94
N LYS A 311 -15.79 17.39 -25.70
CA LYS A 311 -16.10 16.72 -26.95
C LYS A 311 -15.84 17.66 -28.12
N PHE A 312 -15.07 17.21 -29.09
CA PHE A 312 -14.71 18.03 -30.26
C PHE A 312 -15.03 17.28 -31.56
N LYS A 313 -15.61 17.99 -32.50
CA LYS A 313 -15.68 17.59 -33.90
C LYS A 313 -14.46 18.12 -34.63
N ILE A 314 -13.72 17.25 -35.32
CA ILE A 314 -12.50 17.58 -36.04
C ILE A 314 -12.77 17.41 -37.55
N GLN A 315 -12.39 18.41 -38.31
CA GLN A 315 -12.50 18.38 -39.76
C GLN A 315 -11.14 17.98 -40.39
N ASP A 316 -11.21 17.33 -41.57
CA ASP A 316 -10.04 16.97 -42.38
C ASP A 316 -8.96 16.19 -41.60
N ILE A 317 -9.38 15.20 -40.82
CA ILE A 317 -8.47 14.32 -40.10
C ILE A 317 -7.79 13.33 -41.03
N ASN A 318 -6.49 13.17 -40.93
CA ASN A 318 -5.71 12.12 -41.56
C ASN A 318 -4.85 11.38 -40.55
N GLN A 319 -4.19 10.31 -40.94
CA GLN A 319 -3.39 9.48 -40.05
C GLN A 319 -2.30 10.31 -39.31
N TYR A 320 -1.61 11.20 -40.02
CA TYR A 320 -0.59 12.06 -39.39
C TYR A 320 -1.18 12.97 -38.33
N LYS A 321 -2.25 13.69 -38.64
CA LYS A 321 -2.93 14.57 -37.68
C LYS A 321 -3.47 13.79 -36.48
N PHE A 322 -4.00 12.59 -36.72
CA PHE A 322 -4.51 11.72 -35.67
C PHE A 322 -3.41 11.32 -34.68
N GLU A 323 -2.24 10.88 -35.17
CA GLU A 323 -1.13 10.49 -34.29
C GLU A 323 -0.63 11.67 -33.44
N GLN A 324 -0.70 12.92 -33.93
CA GLN A 324 -0.34 14.10 -33.16
C GLN A 324 -1.28 14.37 -32.00
N ILE A 325 -2.58 14.11 -32.15
CA ILE A 325 -3.58 14.38 -31.11
C ILE A 325 -3.86 13.18 -30.21
N ARG A 326 -3.56 11.97 -30.67
CA ARG A 326 -3.82 10.70 -29.96
C ARG A 326 -3.42 10.72 -28.47
N PRO A 327 -2.28 11.30 -28.05
CA PRO A 327 -1.91 11.37 -26.62
C PRO A 327 -2.86 12.20 -25.76
N TYR A 328 -3.68 13.06 -26.35
CA TYR A 328 -4.61 13.96 -25.66
C TYR A 328 -6.04 13.42 -25.64
N LEU A 329 -6.30 12.31 -26.35
CA LEU A 329 -7.63 11.73 -26.47
C LEU A 329 -7.92 10.75 -25.34
N ILE A 330 -9.16 10.78 -24.86
CA ILE A 330 -9.74 9.74 -23.99
C ILE A 330 -10.41 8.69 -24.87
N ALA A 331 -11.17 9.12 -25.87
CA ALA A 331 -11.90 8.26 -26.78
C ALA A 331 -12.13 8.93 -28.13
N VAL A 332 -12.37 8.11 -29.15
CA VAL A 332 -12.95 8.49 -30.43
C VAL A 332 -14.37 7.96 -30.43
N THR A 333 -15.36 8.84 -30.55
CA THR A 333 -16.78 8.47 -30.49
C THR A 333 -17.42 8.31 -31.86
N ASP A 334 -16.87 8.99 -32.88
CA ASP A 334 -17.26 8.83 -34.27
C ASP A 334 -15.99 8.91 -35.12
N ASN A 335 -15.77 7.90 -35.95
CA ASN A 335 -14.60 7.77 -36.84
C ASN A 335 -14.97 7.97 -38.33
N SER A 336 -16.13 8.54 -38.62
CA SER A 336 -16.51 8.84 -39.98
C SER A 336 -15.72 10.05 -40.51
N PRO A 337 -15.38 10.09 -41.82
CA PRO A 337 -14.63 11.21 -42.42
C PRO A 337 -15.31 12.56 -42.24
N GLU A 338 -16.63 12.59 -42.21
CA GLU A 338 -17.44 13.80 -42.11
C GLU A 338 -17.68 14.25 -40.66
N ASN A 339 -17.63 13.30 -39.70
CA ASN A 339 -18.02 13.55 -38.31
C ASN A 339 -16.99 13.02 -37.29
N PHE A 340 -15.69 13.15 -37.59
CA PHE A 340 -14.66 12.67 -36.69
C PHE A 340 -14.78 13.38 -35.33
N THR A 341 -15.22 12.63 -34.33
CA THR A 341 -15.53 13.19 -33.02
C THR A 341 -14.67 12.53 -31.92
N VAL A 342 -14.04 13.34 -31.10
CA VAL A 342 -13.12 12.90 -30.05
C VAL A 342 -13.53 13.46 -28.69
N ILE A 343 -13.20 12.72 -27.64
CA ILE A 343 -13.30 13.14 -26.25
C ILE A 343 -11.90 13.37 -25.68
N THR A 344 -11.71 14.48 -25.01
CA THR A 344 -10.47 14.88 -24.36
C THR A 344 -10.69 15.15 -22.87
N LYS A 345 -9.60 15.23 -22.09
CA LYS A 345 -9.64 15.79 -20.72
C LYS A 345 -9.95 17.29 -20.77
N SER A 346 -10.19 17.90 -19.60
CA SER A 346 -10.49 19.33 -19.43
C SER A 346 -9.53 20.28 -20.13
N LYS A 347 -8.23 19.93 -20.19
CA LYS A 347 -7.19 20.73 -20.88
C LYS A 347 -7.35 20.76 -22.40
N GLY A 348 -8.13 19.82 -22.98
CA GLY A 348 -8.30 19.71 -24.44
C GLY A 348 -7.02 19.34 -25.16
N ILE A 349 -6.97 19.62 -26.47
CA ILE A 349 -5.76 19.48 -27.30
C ILE A 349 -4.99 20.79 -27.25
N PRO A 350 -3.66 20.79 -26.91
CA PRO A 350 -2.86 22.00 -26.83
C PRO A 350 -2.91 22.84 -28.10
N TYR A 351 -2.94 24.16 -27.93
CA TYR A 351 -3.04 25.11 -29.03
C TYR A 351 -1.89 24.95 -30.04
N GLU A 352 -0.66 24.77 -29.56
CA GLU A 352 0.52 24.56 -30.40
C GLU A 352 0.39 23.32 -31.31
N ILE A 353 -0.12 22.21 -30.78
CA ILE A 353 -0.34 20.97 -31.55
C ILE A 353 -1.39 21.23 -32.65
N ARG A 354 -2.47 21.93 -32.31
CA ARG A 354 -3.53 22.26 -33.29
C ARG A 354 -2.99 23.15 -34.41
N LEU A 355 -2.19 24.16 -34.06
CA LEU A 355 -1.59 25.10 -35.02
C LEU A 355 -0.59 24.39 -35.92
N ASN A 356 0.39 23.67 -35.34
CA ASN A 356 1.44 22.99 -36.09
C ASN A 356 0.90 21.89 -37.04
N SER A 357 -0.15 21.20 -36.60
CA SER A 357 -0.78 20.14 -37.42
C SER A 357 -1.95 20.64 -38.26
N ARG A 358 -2.22 21.94 -38.28
CA ARG A 358 -3.33 22.57 -39.00
C ARG A 358 -4.67 21.84 -38.77
N ILE A 359 -5.00 21.63 -37.47
CA ILE A 359 -6.24 20.93 -37.07
C ILE A 359 -7.31 21.96 -36.78
N SER A 360 -8.37 21.94 -37.59
CA SER A 360 -9.61 22.67 -37.29
C SER A 360 -10.53 21.80 -36.46
N MET A 361 -11.01 22.33 -35.33
CA MET A 361 -11.89 21.62 -34.43
C MET A 361 -12.92 22.55 -33.80
N VAL A 362 -14.12 22.04 -33.61
CA VAL A 362 -15.23 22.76 -32.96
C VAL A 362 -15.65 21.96 -31.74
N GLU A 363 -15.82 22.63 -30.59
CA GLU A 363 -16.32 22.01 -29.38
C GLU A 363 -17.83 21.75 -29.49
N ILE A 364 -18.23 20.53 -29.25
CA ILE A 364 -19.64 20.13 -29.20
C ILE A 364 -20.10 20.23 -27.76
N THR A 365 -21.17 20.99 -27.53
CA THR A 365 -21.80 21.12 -26.23
C THR A 365 -23.15 20.39 -26.25
N ASP A 366 -23.27 19.36 -25.44
CA ASP A 366 -24.54 18.67 -25.23
C ASP A 366 -25.41 19.52 -24.29
N THR A 367 -26.74 19.54 -24.48
CA THR A 367 -27.65 20.27 -23.58
C THR A 367 -27.77 19.62 -22.22
N LYS A 368 -27.47 18.32 -22.12
CA LYS A 368 -27.45 17.55 -20.88
C LYS A 368 -26.16 16.76 -20.78
N THR A 369 -25.47 16.82 -19.63
CA THR A 369 -24.25 16.06 -19.36
C THR A 369 -24.14 15.74 -17.87
N ASP A 370 -23.44 14.65 -17.55
CA ASP A 370 -23.13 14.30 -16.16
C ASP A 370 -21.78 14.90 -15.75
N LEU A 371 -21.77 15.54 -14.58
CA LEU A 371 -20.61 16.15 -13.96
C LEU A 371 -20.25 15.42 -12.66
N PHE A 372 -18.96 15.27 -12.39
CA PHE A 372 -18.44 14.69 -11.15
C PHE A 372 -17.91 15.81 -10.26
N LEU A 373 -18.74 16.21 -9.28
CA LEU A 373 -18.53 17.41 -8.49
C LEU A 373 -18.50 17.11 -6.99
N THR A 374 -17.70 17.87 -6.27
CA THR A 374 -17.88 18.04 -4.83
C THR A 374 -19.09 18.94 -4.56
N LYS A 375 -19.62 18.87 -3.34
CA LYS A 375 -20.73 19.77 -2.94
C LYS A 375 -20.35 21.24 -3.16
N LYS A 376 -19.14 21.64 -2.75
CA LYS A 376 -18.66 23.03 -2.92
C LYS A 376 -18.65 23.49 -4.39
N GLU A 377 -18.22 22.63 -5.31
CA GLU A 377 -18.23 22.95 -6.74
C GLU A 377 -19.65 23.03 -7.28
N ALA A 378 -20.55 22.15 -6.85
CA ALA A 378 -21.94 22.19 -7.24
C ALA A 378 -22.64 23.48 -6.77
N ASP A 379 -22.40 23.90 -5.52
CA ASP A 379 -22.91 25.13 -4.95
C ASP A 379 -22.40 26.35 -5.74
N LEU A 380 -21.11 26.43 -6.04
CA LEU A 380 -20.52 27.51 -6.86
C LEU A 380 -21.11 27.57 -8.28
N ILE A 381 -21.38 26.43 -8.90
CA ILE A 381 -22.04 26.40 -10.23
C ILE A 381 -23.46 26.92 -10.15
N LEU A 382 -24.22 26.51 -9.14
CA LEU A 382 -25.60 27.00 -8.93
C LEU A 382 -25.64 28.52 -8.69
N GLU A 383 -24.76 29.05 -7.87
CA GLU A 383 -24.62 30.48 -7.61
C GLU A 383 -24.27 31.28 -8.87
N SER A 384 -23.40 30.71 -9.73
CA SER A 384 -22.94 31.39 -10.95
C SER A 384 -23.98 31.51 -12.06
N LYS A 385 -25.09 30.76 -11.97
CA LYS A 385 -26.15 30.69 -12.98
C LYS A 385 -25.70 30.36 -14.41
N VAL A 386 -24.58 29.66 -14.56
CA VAL A 386 -24.06 29.20 -15.87
C VAL A 386 -24.82 27.98 -16.43
N LEU A 387 -25.66 27.36 -15.61
CA LEU A 387 -26.53 26.25 -15.98
C LEU A 387 -28.00 26.60 -15.69
N ASP A 388 -28.90 26.09 -16.50
CA ASP A 388 -30.35 26.23 -16.24
C ASP A 388 -30.78 25.32 -15.08
N SER A 389 -30.15 24.12 -14.96
CA SER A 389 -30.35 23.28 -13.78
C SER A 389 -29.14 22.39 -13.52
N LEU A 390 -28.93 22.06 -12.23
CA LEU A 390 -27.95 21.10 -11.76
C LEU A 390 -28.62 20.27 -10.65
N LYS A 391 -28.73 18.95 -10.90
CA LYS A 391 -29.39 18.04 -9.96
C LYS A 391 -28.46 16.88 -9.63
N ARG A 392 -28.30 16.58 -8.35
CA ARG A 392 -27.58 15.37 -7.94
C ARG A 392 -28.36 14.13 -8.39
N THR A 393 -27.65 13.18 -8.97
CA THR A 393 -28.19 11.89 -9.39
C THR A 393 -27.73 10.79 -8.45
N PHE A 394 -28.61 9.85 -8.17
CA PHE A 394 -28.34 8.66 -7.39
C PHE A 394 -29.27 7.53 -7.85
N ASN A 395 -28.86 6.29 -7.58
CA ASN A 395 -29.67 5.11 -7.88
C ASN A 395 -30.81 4.95 -6.87
N GLU A 396 -31.96 4.51 -7.36
CA GLU A 396 -33.12 4.26 -6.50
C GLU A 396 -32.85 3.15 -5.47
N ILE A 397 -33.52 3.23 -4.31
CA ILE A 397 -33.33 2.35 -3.15
C ILE A 397 -33.56 0.86 -3.48
N LYS A 398 -34.40 0.55 -4.46
CA LYS A 398 -34.75 -0.85 -4.83
C LYS A 398 -34.01 -1.39 -6.04
N SER A 399 -33.03 -0.68 -6.56
CA SER A 399 -32.26 -1.16 -7.70
C SER A 399 -31.13 -2.09 -7.22
N TYR A 400 -31.25 -3.40 -7.49
CA TYR A 400 -30.22 -4.38 -7.18
C TYR A 400 -29.06 -4.30 -8.18
N ASN A 401 -27.83 -4.29 -7.69
CA ASN A 401 -26.64 -4.31 -8.54
C ASN A 401 -25.68 -5.43 -8.09
N THR A 402 -25.44 -6.38 -8.98
CA THR A 402 -24.60 -7.56 -8.74
C THR A 402 -23.14 -7.23 -8.47
N SER A 403 -22.67 -6.03 -8.78
CA SER A 403 -21.30 -5.59 -8.56
C SER A 403 -21.00 -5.23 -7.10
N TYR A 404 -22.07 -5.09 -6.27
CA TYR A 404 -21.93 -4.66 -4.89
C TYR A 404 -22.09 -5.80 -3.90
N PHE A 405 -21.32 -5.72 -2.82
CA PHE A 405 -21.35 -6.64 -1.69
C PHE A 405 -22.73 -6.64 -1.01
N PRO A 406 -23.27 -7.76 -0.51
CA PRO A 406 -22.66 -9.09 -0.45
C PRO A 406 -22.89 -9.94 -1.71
N ASN A 407 -23.37 -9.37 -2.80
CA ASN A 407 -23.60 -10.04 -4.09
C ASN A 407 -24.74 -11.07 -4.02
N ASP A 408 -25.75 -10.79 -3.24
CA ASP A 408 -26.90 -11.65 -2.99
C ASP A 408 -28.20 -10.87 -3.25
N ILE A 409 -29.10 -11.44 -4.04
CA ILE A 409 -30.34 -10.79 -4.51
C ILE A 409 -31.29 -10.38 -3.37
N ARG A 410 -31.13 -10.94 -2.18
CA ARG A 410 -31.90 -10.57 -1.00
C ARG A 410 -31.60 -9.15 -0.50
N PHE A 411 -30.44 -8.60 -0.90
CA PHE A 411 -30.00 -7.26 -0.54
C PHE A 411 -30.12 -6.35 -1.76
N ASN A 412 -31.13 -5.51 -1.81
CA ASN A 412 -31.35 -4.55 -2.87
C ASN A 412 -30.41 -3.34 -2.73
N TRP A 413 -29.13 -3.62 -2.47
CA TRP A 413 -28.08 -2.62 -2.26
C TRP A 413 -27.41 -2.23 -3.56
N ASN A 414 -27.04 -0.95 -3.62
CA ASN A 414 -26.28 -0.38 -4.71
C ASN A 414 -25.27 0.63 -4.17
N GLU A 415 -24.59 1.39 -5.03
CA GLU A 415 -23.57 2.37 -4.63
C GLU A 415 -24.09 3.50 -3.76
N ASP A 416 -25.36 3.87 -3.89
CA ASP A 416 -25.99 5.02 -3.23
C ASP A 416 -26.86 4.61 -2.04
N ASN A 417 -27.36 3.39 -2.03
CA ASN A 417 -28.25 2.89 -0.99
C ASN A 417 -27.77 1.51 -0.54
N PHE A 418 -27.19 1.46 0.66
CA PHE A 418 -26.45 0.30 1.15
C PHE A 418 -26.62 0.14 2.67
N GLY A 419 -26.79 -1.07 3.15
CA GLY A 419 -26.92 -1.37 4.58
C GLY A 419 -28.38 -1.39 5.07
N PRO A 420 -28.60 -1.30 6.41
CA PRO A 420 -27.55 -1.20 7.44
C PRO A 420 -26.72 -2.48 7.61
N ILE A 421 -25.44 -2.32 7.93
CA ILE A 421 -24.53 -3.43 8.30
C ILE A 421 -23.74 -3.08 9.57
N VAL A 422 -23.49 -4.08 10.41
CA VAL A 422 -22.64 -3.94 11.59
C VAL A 422 -21.21 -4.31 11.21
N ILE A 423 -20.25 -3.45 11.53
CA ILE A 423 -18.83 -3.69 11.31
C ILE A 423 -18.31 -4.59 12.44
N PRO A 424 -17.79 -5.78 12.12
CA PRO A 424 -17.36 -6.72 13.15
C PRO A 424 -16.20 -6.22 14.01
N GLU A 425 -16.30 -6.45 15.31
CA GLU A 425 -15.27 -6.18 16.30
C GLU A 425 -14.71 -7.50 16.84
N LYS A 426 -13.41 -7.52 17.13
CA LYS A 426 -12.75 -8.67 17.74
C LYS A 426 -13.40 -9.06 19.07
N ASN A 427 -13.60 -10.36 19.28
CA ASN A 427 -14.27 -10.96 20.43
C ASN A 427 -15.76 -10.62 20.55
N ASN A 428 -16.34 -9.86 19.63
CA ASN A 428 -17.78 -9.65 19.59
C ASN A 428 -18.46 -10.86 18.93
N THR A 429 -19.61 -11.27 19.46
CA THR A 429 -20.42 -12.39 18.98
C THR A 429 -21.70 -11.86 18.36
N ILE A 430 -21.98 -12.33 17.15
CA ILE A 430 -23.25 -12.05 16.47
C ILE A 430 -24.12 -13.28 16.40
N GLU A 431 -25.43 -13.10 16.36
CA GLU A 431 -26.34 -14.13 15.89
C GLU A 431 -26.11 -14.38 14.40
N LEU A 432 -26.02 -15.64 13.99
CA LEU A 432 -25.79 -16.04 12.61
C LEU A 432 -26.99 -16.85 12.11
N ASN A 433 -27.61 -16.36 11.05
CA ASN A 433 -28.77 -16.99 10.42
C ASN A 433 -28.70 -16.89 8.89
N LYS A 434 -29.64 -17.54 8.20
CA LYS A 434 -29.69 -17.54 6.72
C LYS A 434 -29.71 -16.14 6.11
N ASN A 435 -30.30 -15.15 6.78
CA ASN A 435 -30.48 -13.81 6.24
C ASN A 435 -29.19 -12.98 6.28
N ASN A 436 -28.42 -13.08 7.37
CA ASN A 436 -27.18 -12.32 7.54
C ASN A 436 -25.92 -13.10 7.14
N LEU A 437 -26.01 -14.41 6.92
CA LEU A 437 -24.89 -15.25 6.50
C LEU A 437 -24.15 -14.70 5.25
N PRO A 438 -24.80 -14.20 4.19
CA PRO A 438 -24.08 -13.66 3.04
C PRO A 438 -23.14 -12.51 3.38
N ILE A 439 -23.48 -11.68 4.37
CA ILE A 439 -22.66 -10.55 4.83
C ILE A 439 -21.37 -11.06 5.47
N TYR A 440 -21.45 -12.11 6.31
CA TYR A 440 -20.31 -12.58 7.11
C TYR A 440 -19.59 -13.82 6.55
N LYS A 441 -20.16 -14.48 5.54
CA LYS A 441 -19.63 -15.70 4.92
C LYS A 441 -18.15 -15.58 4.53
N LYS A 442 -17.77 -14.46 3.90
CA LYS A 442 -16.39 -14.22 3.46
C LYS A 442 -15.43 -14.08 4.64
N ILE A 443 -15.86 -13.42 5.72
CA ILE A 443 -15.11 -13.32 6.97
C ILE A 443 -14.80 -14.70 7.51
N ILE A 444 -15.85 -15.49 7.72
CA ILE A 444 -15.75 -16.82 8.35
C ILE A 444 -14.83 -17.74 7.54
N ARG A 445 -15.03 -17.82 6.22
CA ARG A 445 -14.30 -18.77 5.36
C ARG A 445 -12.92 -18.31 4.97
N GLU A 446 -12.80 -17.07 4.48
CA GLU A 446 -11.58 -16.63 3.81
C GLU A 446 -10.61 -15.94 4.76
N TYR A 447 -11.11 -15.04 5.62
CA TYR A 447 -10.26 -14.27 6.51
C TYR A 447 -9.92 -15.03 7.78
N GLU A 448 -10.90 -15.71 8.37
CA GLU A 448 -10.71 -16.47 9.61
C GLU A 448 -10.52 -17.98 9.40
N LYS A 449 -10.51 -18.41 8.11
CA LYS A 449 -10.10 -19.76 7.65
C LYS A 449 -10.87 -20.89 8.30
N ASN A 450 -12.18 -20.70 8.53
CA ASN A 450 -13.05 -21.76 8.99
C ASN A 450 -13.71 -22.46 7.81
N GLU A 451 -14.05 -23.72 7.98
CA GLU A 451 -14.96 -24.44 7.11
C GLU A 451 -16.40 -24.02 7.44
N LEU A 452 -17.17 -23.59 6.43
CA LEU A 452 -18.56 -23.15 6.58
C LEU A 452 -19.43 -23.91 5.61
N THR A 453 -20.44 -24.59 6.12
CA THR A 453 -21.45 -25.30 5.34
C THR A 453 -22.85 -24.82 5.74
N LEU A 454 -23.75 -24.81 4.75
CA LEU A 454 -25.16 -24.55 4.91
C LEU A 454 -25.88 -25.70 4.23
N ASP A 455 -26.64 -26.50 4.97
CA ASP A 455 -27.39 -27.62 4.42
C ASP A 455 -28.75 -27.20 3.84
N SER A 456 -29.49 -28.17 3.26
CA SER A 456 -30.80 -27.93 2.65
C SER A 456 -31.82 -27.40 3.66
N ASP A 457 -31.73 -27.83 4.91
CA ASP A 457 -32.64 -27.44 6.00
C ASP A 457 -32.27 -26.07 6.58
N GLY A 458 -31.11 -25.56 6.14
CA GLY A 458 -30.59 -24.25 6.50
C GLY A 458 -29.86 -24.19 7.82
N ILE A 459 -29.38 -25.33 8.25
CA ILE A 459 -28.53 -25.45 9.42
C ILE A 459 -27.11 -24.97 9.01
N ILE A 460 -26.59 -24.03 9.78
CA ILE A 460 -25.23 -23.50 9.59
C ILE A 460 -24.27 -24.33 10.43
N ARG A 461 -23.21 -24.87 9.80
CA ARG A 461 -22.11 -25.53 10.52
C ARG A 461 -20.80 -24.82 10.23
N ILE A 462 -20.05 -24.60 11.31
CA ILE A 462 -18.68 -24.05 11.25
C ILE A 462 -17.74 -25.10 11.83
N ASN A 463 -16.76 -25.55 11.02
CA ASN A 463 -15.82 -26.62 11.37
C ASN A 463 -16.56 -27.89 11.83
N ASN A 464 -17.62 -28.25 11.12
CA ASN A 464 -18.53 -29.40 11.37
C ASN A 464 -19.37 -29.29 12.66
N VAL A 465 -19.38 -28.15 13.35
CA VAL A 465 -20.20 -27.89 14.54
C VAL A 465 -21.38 -27.01 14.15
N GLU A 466 -22.61 -27.48 14.47
CA GLU A 466 -23.81 -26.67 14.28
C GLU A 466 -23.77 -25.43 15.17
N THR A 467 -24.10 -24.28 14.59
CA THR A 467 -24.02 -23.00 15.31
C THR A 467 -25.06 -21.99 14.82
N SER A 468 -25.59 -21.21 15.75
CA SER A 468 -26.45 -20.04 15.49
C SER A 468 -25.75 -18.72 15.81
N SER A 469 -24.44 -18.75 16.13
CA SER A 469 -23.68 -17.55 16.46
C SER A 469 -22.26 -17.66 15.96
N TYR A 470 -21.59 -16.50 15.85
CA TYR A 470 -20.18 -16.43 15.47
C TYR A 470 -19.44 -15.33 16.22
N THR A 471 -18.28 -15.67 16.79
CA THR A 471 -17.39 -14.75 17.49
C THR A 471 -16.21 -14.39 16.57
N PHE A 472 -16.01 -13.11 16.28
CA PHE A 472 -14.96 -12.65 15.39
C PHE A 472 -13.57 -12.70 16.06
N LYS A 473 -12.55 -13.11 15.31
CA LYS A 473 -11.17 -13.27 15.80
C LYS A 473 -10.31 -11.99 15.66
N GLN A 474 -10.75 -11.03 14.85
CA GLN A 474 -10.06 -9.77 14.60
C GLN A 474 -11.04 -8.63 14.31
N ASP A 475 -10.53 -7.39 14.31
CA ASP A 475 -11.26 -6.20 13.94
C ASP A 475 -11.43 -6.10 12.41
N TYR A 476 -12.53 -5.45 11.99
CA TYR A 476 -12.83 -5.18 10.58
C TYR A 476 -13.14 -3.71 10.37
N TYR A 477 -12.93 -3.23 9.15
CA TYR A 477 -13.10 -1.84 8.77
C TYR A 477 -13.85 -1.74 7.46
N TRP A 478 -14.50 -0.59 7.24
CA TRP A 478 -15.16 -0.27 5.99
C TRP A 478 -14.44 0.88 5.29
N MET A 479 -13.89 0.60 4.12
CA MET A 479 -13.00 1.48 3.38
C MET A 479 -13.69 1.97 2.12
N MET A 480 -13.83 3.31 1.95
CA MET A 480 -14.45 3.91 0.77
C MET A 480 -13.55 4.96 0.13
N GLY A 481 -13.68 5.11 -1.18
CA GLY A 481 -13.05 6.22 -1.89
C GLY A 481 -13.89 7.49 -1.81
N ASP A 482 -13.24 8.66 -1.80
CA ASP A 482 -13.94 9.95 -1.84
C ASP A 482 -14.57 10.20 -3.21
N ASN A 483 -13.99 9.66 -4.29
CA ASN A 483 -14.60 9.63 -5.61
C ASN A 483 -15.63 8.48 -5.69
N ARG A 484 -16.86 8.75 -5.25
CA ARG A 484 -17.88 7.74 -4.95
C ARG A 484 -18.21 6.79 -6.10
N TYR A 485 -18.27 7.30 -7.33
CA TYR A 485 -18.65 6.50 -8.51
C TYR A 485 -17.46 5.96 -9.31
N ARG A 486 -16.22 6.41 -8.98
CA ARG A 486 -14.98 5.94 -9.62
C ARG A 486 -14.05 5.27 -8.62
N SER A 487 -14.62 4.59 -7.63
CA SER A 487 -13.88 3.88 -6.60
C SER A 487 -14.36 2.44 -6.47
N GLU A 488 -13.47 1.51 -6.75
CA GLU A 488 -13.61 0.15 -6.29
C GLU A 488 -13.19 0.11 -4.82
N ASP A 489 -14.14 -0.23 -3.92
CA ASP A 489 -13.95 -0.15 -2.47
C ASP A 489 -14.80 -1.17 -1.71
N SER A 490 -14.97 -1.03 -0.39
CA SER A 490 -15.69 -2.00 0.43
C SER A 490 -17.13 -2.25 -0.02
N ARG A 491 -17.74 -1.33 -0.74
CA ARG A 491 -19.05 -1.56 -1.36
C ARG A 491 -19.01 -2.70 -2.37
N SER A 492 -17.86 -2.97 -3.00
CA SER A 492 -17.69 -4.05 -3.98
C SER A 492 -17.17 -5.35 -3.35
N TRP A 493 -16.18 -5.30 -2.46
CA TRP A 493 -15.53 -6.51 -1.91
C TRP A 493 -15.86 -6.81 -0.45
N GLY A 494 -16.53 -5.90 0.27
CA GLY A 494 -16.88 -6.06 1.68
C GLY A 494 -15.80 -5.57 2.66
N PHE A 495 -15.74 -6.17 3.81
CA PHE A 495 -14.90 -5.80 4.94
C PHE A 495 -13.41 -5.89 4.66
N VAL A 496 -12.64 -4.99 5.28
CA VAL A 496 -11.16 -5.04 5.31
C VAL A 496 -10.72 -5.51 6.69
N PRO A 497 -10.07 -6.69 6.79
CA PRO A 497 -9.60 -7.22 8.08
C PRO A 497 -8.40 -6.43 8.62
N GLU A 498 -8.20 -6.45 9.95
CA GLU A 498 -7.07 -5.82 10.62
C GLU A 498 -5.71 -6.30 10.10
N ASP A 499 -5.56 -7.60 9.83
CA ASP A 499 -4.32 -8.19 9.32
C ASP A 499 -3.93 -7.69 7.91
N HIS A 500 -4.86 -7.06 7.17
CA HIS A 500 -4.61 -6.41 5.89
C HIS A 500 -4.13 -4.96 6.03
N ILE A 501 -4.26 -4.32 7.19
CA ILE A 501 -3.84 -2.93 7.40
C ILE A 501 -2.32 -2.81 7.29
N VAL A 502 -1.86 -1.87 6.47
CA VAL A 502 -0.44 -1.57 6.26
C VAL A 502 0.02 -0.39 7.11
N GLY A 503 -0.72 0.73 7.07
CA GLY A 503 -0.34 1.91 7.84
C GLY A 503 -1.16 3.15 7.49
N LYS A 504 -0.75 4.26 8.10
CA LYS A 504 -1.38 5.58 7.96
C LYS A 504 -0.60 6.44 6.98
N PRO A 505 -1.18 6.87 5.85
CA PRO A 505 -0.59 7.92 5.04
C PRO A 505 -0.54 9.21 5.85
N VAL A 506 0.66 9.72 6.10
CA VAL A 506 0.86 10.89 6.96
C VAL A 506 1.25 12.13 6.17
N PHE A 507 1.94 11.93 5.03
CA PHE A 507 2.63 13.01 4.35
C PHE A 507 2.71 12.79 2.84
N ILE A 508 2.47 13.83 2.05
CA ILE A 508 2.77 13.87 0.61
C ILE A 508 4.16 14.50 0.49
N TRP A 509 5.18 13.69 0.18
CA TRP A 509 6.55 14.20 0.10
C TRP A 509 6.90 14.74 -1.30
N PHE A 510 6.20 14.27 -2.33
CA PHE A 510 6.34 14.74 -3.69
C PHE A 510 5.03 14.62 -4.46
N SER A 511 4.83 15.40 -5.53
CA SER A 511 3.61 15.34 -6.35
C SER A 511 3.90 15.74 -7.79
N ILE A 512 3.46 14.89 -8.75
CA ILE A 512 3.65 15.09 -10.19
C ILE A 512 2.28 15.06 -10.87
N ASP A 513 1.94 16.15 -11.58
CA ASP A 513 0.82 16.15 -12.54
C ASP A 513 1.26 15.45 -13.83
N GLY A 514 0.31 14.75 -14.48
CA GLY A 514 0.57 14.06 -15.75
C GLY A 514 1.48 12.84 -15.64
N ILE A 515 1.59 12.21 -14.46
CA ILE A 515 2.49 11.07 -14.25
C ILE A 515 2.19 9.88 -15.17
N ASN A 516 0.93 9.68 -15.53
CA ASN A 516 0.49 8.62 -16.45
C ASN A 516 0.49 9.07 -17.92
N ASP A 517 0.80 10.33 -18.21
CA ASP A 517 0.73 10.92 -19.55
C ASP A 517 2.13 11.00 -20.24
N GLY A 518 3.16 10.34 -19.63
CA GLY A 518 4.55 10.31 -20.12
C GLY A 518 5.41 11.47 -19.62
N PHE A 519 6.73 11.28 -19.59
CA PHE A 519 7.71 12.20 -18.98
C PHE A 519 7.63 13.64 -19.47
N LYS A 520 7.29 13.86 -20.75
CA LYS A 520 7.17 15.21 -21.34
C LYS A 520 6.04 16.03 -20.72
N ASN A 521 5.06 15.37 -20.13
CA ASN A 521 3.87 16.00 -19.55
C ASN A 521 3.98 16.16 -18.02
N TRP A 522 5.07 15.73 -17.41
CA TRP A 522 5.27 15.81 -15.98
C TRP A 522 5.44 17.25 -15.52
N LYS A 523 4.62 17.65 -14.53
CA LYS A 523 4.71 18.95 -13.86
C LYS A 523 4.65 18.76 -12.36
N ILE A 524 5.62 19.34 -11.65
CA ILE A 524 5.66 19.27 -10.18
C ILE A 524 4.58 20.19 -9.61
N ARG A 525 3.75 19.65 -8.71
CA ARG A 525 2.77 20.40 -7.92
C ARG A 525 3.42 20.85 -6.62
N TRP A 526 4.13 21.99 -6.69
CA TRP A 526 4.91 22.50 -5.57
C TRP A 526 4.09 22.84 -4.32
N ASP A 527 2.83 23.20 -4.48
CA ASP A 527 1.87 23.45 -3.41
C ASP A 527 1.58 22.20 -2.58
N ARG A 528 1.71 21.02 -3.18
CA ARG A 528 1.48 19.73 -2.53
C ARG A 528 2.74 19.10 -1.94
N VAL A 529 3.91 19.55 -2.37
CA VAL A 529 5.20 19.00 -1.88
C VAL A 529 5.35 19.30 -0.38
N PHE A 530 5.62 18.24 0.41
CA PHE A 530 5.72 18.28 1.86
C PHE A 530 4.45 18.78 2.56
N THR A 531 3.27 18.22 2.20
CA THR A 531 2.00 18.49 2.87
C THR A 531 1.52 17.31 3.71
N THR A 532 0.82 17.61 4.80
CA THR A 532 0.19 16.58 5.66
C THR A 532 -1.16 16.13 5.09
N ILE A 533 -1.57 14.87 5.38
CA ILE A 533 -2.77 14.26 4.81
C ILE A 533 -3.97 14.32 5.78
N ASN A 534 -3.82 13.77 6.99
CA ASN A 534 -4.92 13.52 7.91
C ASN A 534 -5.08 14.62 8.99
N LEU A 535 -4.85 15.89 8.64
CA LEU A 535 -5.10 17.03 9.53
C LEU A 535 -6.32 17.82 9.07
N ASP A 536 -6.93 18.56 10.00
CA ASP A 536 -8.00 19.50 9.67
C ASP A 536 -7.47 20.80 9.05
N GLY A 537 -8.35 21.54 8.39
CA GLY A 537 -8.07 22.81 7.73
C GLY A 537 -7.28 22.66 6.42
N GLU A 538 -6.90 23.80 5.84
CA GLU A 538 -6.19 23.83 4.56
C GLU A 538 -4.83 23.09 4.62
N PRO A 539 -4.46 22.35 3.57
CA PRO A 539 -3.14 21.70 3.50
C PRO A 539 -2.02 22.77 3.48
N LYS A 540 -1.07 22.65 4.41
CA LYS A 540 0.10 23.52 4.46
C LYS A 540 1.32 22.76 3.98
N SER A 541 2.10 23.37 3.08
CA SER A 541 3.37 22.82 2.63
C SER A 541 4.49 23.19 3.61
N TYR A 542 5.19 22.19 4.10
CA TYR A 542 6.36 22.32 4.98
C TYR A 542 7.69 22.31 4.23
N ARG A 543 7.68 22.46 2.90
CA ARG A 543 8.87 22.35 2.04
C ARG A 543 10.01 23.29 2.44
N TRP A 544 9.69 24.52 2.86
CA TRP A 544 10.70 25.48 3.25
C TRP A 544 11.39 25.09 4.55
N TYR A 545 10.63 24.60 5.55
CA TYR A 545 11.22 24.09 6.79
C TYR A 545 12.14 22.89 6.53
N PHE A 546 11.76 22.01 5.61
CA PHE A 546 12.61 20.89 5.20
C PHE A 546 13.90 21.37 4.52
N LEU A 547 13.82 22.30 3.57
CA LEU A 547 14.97 22.84 2.87
C LEU A 547 15.93 23.56 3.83
N ILE A 548 15.39 24.36 4.76
CA ILE A 548 16.18 25.02 5.81
C ILE A 548 16.88 23.98 6.69
N GLY A 549 16.19 22.93 7.10
CA GLY A 549 16.76 21.83 7.88
C GLY A 549 17.91 21.14 7.15
N VAL A 550 17.75 20.82 5.86
CA VAL A 550 18.80 20.24 5.01
C VAL A 550 20.00 21.19 4.92
N LEU A 551 19.77 22.48 4.69
CA LEU A 551 20.82 23.49 4.62
C LEU A 551 21.62 23.57 5.93
N ILE A 552 20.95 23.57 7.07
CA ILE A 552 21.60 23.57 8.41
C ILE A 552 22.50 22.34 8.56
N VAL A 553 22.01 21.14 8.19
CA VAL A 553 22.79 19.89 8.28
C VAL A 553 24.02 19.96 7.35
N LEU A 554 23.88 20.46 6.13
CA LEU A 554 24.99 20.62 5.19
C LEU A 554 26.05 21.60 5.73
N ILE A 555 25.62 22.74 6.23
CA ILE A 555 26.53 23.75 6.82
C ILE A 555 27.25 23.16 8.05
N TYR A 556 26.51 22.49 8.93
CA TYR A 556 27.10 21.83 10.09
C TYR A 556 28.14 20.77 9.69
N SER A 557 27.82 19.94 8.68
CA SER A 557 28.74 18.92 8.17
C SER A 557 30.03 19.52 7.61
N GLU A 558 29.92 20.64 6.90
CA GLU A 558 31.08 21.35 6.31
C GLU A 558 31.92 22.01 7.39
N ILE A 559 31.30 22.63 8.40
CA ILE A 559 32.04 23.21 9.54
C ILE A 559 32.78 22.10 10.32
N LYS A 560 32.16 20.94 10.50
CA LYS A 560 32.79 19.79 11.17
C LYS A 560 33.98 19.24 10.36
N LYS A 561 33.89 19.20 9.02
CA LYS A 561 35.02 18.81 8.16
C LYS A 561 36.21 19.79 8.27
N ARG A 562 35.93 21.10 8.34
CA ARG A 562 36.98 22.13 8.46
C ARG A 562 37.64 22.18 9.85
N ARG A 563 37.00 21.62 10.87
CA ARG A 563 37.55 21.54 12.23
C ARG A 563 38.34 20.24 12.51
N LYS A 564 38.33 19.29 11.59
CA LYS A 564 39.20 18.11 11.55
C LYS A 564 40.39 18.32 10.64
#